data_74d66f89ee398e3e3a084506f78dccc7
#
_entry.id   74d66f89ee398e3e3a084506f78dccc7
#
_cell.length_a   1.000
_cell.length_b   1.000
_cell.length_c   1.000
_cell.angle_alpha   90.00
_cell.angle_beta   90.00
_cell.angle_gamma   90.00
#
_symmetry.space_group_name_H-M   'P 1'
#
loop_
_entity.id
_entity.type
_entity.pdbx_description
1 polymer ?
#
loop_
_entity_poly.entity_id
_entity_poly.type
_entity_poly.pdbx_seq_one_letter_code
_entity_poly.pdbx_strand_id
1 'polypeptide(L)'
;LLEDYISAFEKIIDKPVDRELFRSQYNGYVLIRLLQVLGAYGFRGLFERKAHFLTSIPLALQNLKWFVNNQSIGISVPEFKKVLELCISDEVINSFTPVKATSETPLLVTINSFSYKKGIPKDESENGGGFVFDMRGILNPGRFEDYKKLSGLDKSVNDFLEQQTEMPVFLNAVYSIIDIAVSEYIKRDFASLHVNFGCTGGQHRSVYA
;
A
#
# COMPACT_ATOMS: atom_id res chain seq x y z
N LEU A 1 -7.90 -7.20 28.66
CA LEU A 1 -6.92 -6.10 28.54
C LEU A 1 -7.53 -4.73 28.89
N LEU A 2 -8.63 -4.28 28.21
CA LEU A 2 -9.28 -2.99 28.54
C LEU A 2 -9.89 -3.02 29.95
N GLU A 3 -10.57 -4.10 30.32
CA GLU A 3 -11.15 -4.26 31.67
C GLU A 3 -10.07 -4.27 32.77
N ASP A 4 -8.95 -4.94 32.50
CA ASP A 4 -7.82 -4.95 33.43
C ASP A 4 -7.24 -3.54 33.61
N TYR A 5 -7.18 -2.78 32.52
CA TYR A 5 -6.77 -1.36 32.54
C TYR A 5 -7.72 -0.52 33.38
N ILE A 6 -9.04 -0.64 33.14
CA ILE A 6 -10.05 0.11 33.91
C ILE A 6 -9.94 -0.23 35.40
N SER A 7 -9.82 -1.50 35.72
CA SER A 7 -9.67 -1.95 37.13
C SER A 7 -8.38 -1.44 37.80
N ALA A 8 -7.29 -1.36 37.04
CA ALA A 8 -6.04 -0.79 37.53
C ALA A 8 -6.17 0.74 37.71
N PHE A 9 -6.83 1.40 36.77
CA PHE A 9 -7.07 2.84 36.83
C PHE A 9 -7.94 3.22 38.03
N GLU A 10 -9.05 2.51 38.28
CA GLU A 10 -9.90 2.68 39.48
C GLU A 10 -9.10 2.59 40.77
N LYS A 11 -8.15 1.64 40.87
CA LYS A 11 -7.26 1.50 42.03
C LYS A 11 -6.31 2.69 42.21
N ILE A 12 -5.82 3.24 41.09
CA ILE A 12 -4.87 4.37 41.14
C ILE A 12 -5.58 5.68 41.59
N ILE A 13 -6.80 5.92 41.08
CA ILE A 13 -7.55 7.12 41.40
C ILE A 13 -8.37 7.00 42.69
N ASP A 14 -8.41 5.80 43.29
CA ASP A 14 -9.21 5.45 44.46
C ASP A 14 -10.71 5.83 44.35
N LYS A 15 -11.26 5.63 43.16
CA LYS A 15 -12.66 5.92 42.82
C LYS A 15 -13.17 4.97 41.73
N PRO A 16 -14.45 4.53 41.84
CA PRO A 16 -15.09 3.82 40.73
C PRO A 16 -15.28 4.76 39.51
N VAL A 17 -15.13 4.23 38.31
CA VAL A 17 -15.46 4.92 37.07
C VAL A 17 -16.72 4.35 36.43
N ASP A 18 -17.45 5.18 35.72
CA ASP A 18 -18.51 4.70 34.84
C ASP A 18 -17.89 3.92 33.69
N ARG A 19 -17.97 2.58 33.77
CA ARG A 19 -17.32 1.68 32.82
C ARG A 19 -17.95 1.75 31.43
N GLU A 20 -19.25 2.03 31.32
CA GLU A 20 -19.92 2.18 30.02
C GLU A 20 -19.46 3.46 29.34
N LEU A 21 -19.46 4.56 30.05
CA LEU A 21 -18.97 5.83 29.55
C LEU A 21 -17.48 5.73 29.15
N PHE A 22 -16.66 5.06 29.98
CA PHE A 22 -15.25 4.87 29.70
C PHE A 22 -15.03 4.07 28.39
N ARG A 23 -15.75 2.96 28.22
CA ARG A 23 -15.68 2.16 26.98
C ARG A 23 -16.13 2.96 25.77
N SER A 24 -17.23 3.69 25.89
CA SER A 24 -17.75 4.53 24.82
C SER A 24 -16.75 5.57 24.38
N GLN A 25 -16.13 6.28 25.33
CA GLN A 25 -15.07 7.26 25.03
C GLN A 25 -13.84 6.60 24.42
N TYR A 26 -13.37 5.49 24.98
CA TYR A 26 -12.27 4.71 24.42
C TYR A 26 -12.54 4.29 22.97
N ASN A 27 -13.74 3.78 22.69
CA ASN A 27 -14.15 3.41 21.34
C ASN A 27 -14.17 4.63 20.40
N GLY A 28 -14.56 5.81 20.87
CA GLY A 28 -14.46 7.05 20.11
C GLY A 28 -13.03 7.35 19.67
N TYR A 29 -12.05 7.23 20.57
CA TYR A 29 -10.63 7.39 20.23
C TYR A 29 -10.13 6.32 19.27
N VAL A 30 -10.54 5.06 19.44
CA VAL A 30 -10.21 3.97 18.52
C VAL A 30 -10.73 4.28 17.11
N LEU A 31 -11.99 4.73 16.99
CA LEU A 31 -12.56 5.11 15.69
C LEU A 31 -11.76 6.24 15.03
N ILE A 32 -11.46 7.30 15.77
CA ILE A 32 -10.63 8.40 15.25
C ILE A 32 -9.29 7.88 14.75
N ARG A 33 -8.66 6.98 15.49
CA ARG A 33 -7.37 6.40 15.10
C ARG A 33 -7.46 5.55 13.84
N LEU A 34 -8.50 4.72 13.69
CA LEU A 34 -8.75 3.95 12.48
C LEU A 34 -8.92 4.85 11.26
N LEU A 35 -9.67 5.94 11.41
CA LEU A 35 -9.89 6.90 10.32
C LEU A 35 -8.61 7.69 9.96
N GLN A 36 -7.80 8.06 10.95
CA GLN A 36 -6.49 8.69 10.72
C GLN A 36 -5.55 7.78 9.93
N VAL A 37 -5.51 6.49 10.28
CA VAL A 37 -4.69 5.49 9.57
C VAL A 37 -5.18 5.33 8.13
N LEU A 38 -6.48 5.20 7.92
CA LEU A 38 -7.07 5.11 6.58
C LEU A 38 -6.82 6.37 5.76
N GLY A 39 -6.96 7.56 6.36
CA GLY A 39 -6.65 8.83 5.71
C GLY A 39 -5.18 8.91 5.28
N ALA A 40 -4.25 8.48 6.15
CA ALA A 40 -2.83 8.44 5.83
C ALA A 40 -2.52 7.43 4.72
N TYR A 41 -3.12 6.23 4.74
CA TYR A 41 -2.94 5.23 3.70
C TYR A 41 -3.54 5.68 2.37
N GLY A 42 -4.75 6.29 2.38
CA GLY A 42 -5.37 6.84 1.19
C GLY A 42 -4.53 7.96 0.58
N PHE A 43 -4.11 8.94 1.37
CA PHE A 43 -3.28 10.04 0.88
C PHE A 43 -1.96 9.53 0.28
N ARG A 44 -1.22 8.71 1.04
CA ARG A 44 0.08 8.20 0.58
C ARG A 44 -0.04 7.18 -0.55
N GLY A 45 -1.06 6.33 -0.53
CA GLY A 45 -1.27 5.32 -1.56
C GLY A 45 -1.82 5.89 -2.85
N LEU A 46 -2.91 6.68 -2.79
CA LEU A 46 -3.62 7.16 -3.98
C LEU A 46 -3.03 8.46 -4.53
N PHE A 47 -2.61 9.38 -3.66
CA PHE A 47 -2.09 10.68 -4.08
C PHE A 47 -0.57 10.64 -4.27
N GLU A 48 0.19 10.20 -3.26
CA GLU A 48 1.65 10.03 -3.37
C GLU A 48 2.07 8.77 -4.15
N ARG A 49 1.12 7.90 -4.52
CA ARG A 49 1.31 6.65 -5.28
C ARG A 49 2.34 5.68 -4.67
N LYS A 50 2.39 5.62 -3.36
CA LYS A 50 3.26 4.68 -2.62
C LYS A 50 2.55 3.33 -2.48
N ALA A 51 2.92 2.37 -3.30
CA ALA A 51 2.23 1.08 -3.45
C ALA A 51 2.03 0.31 -2.13
N HIS A 52 3.01 0.34 -1.20
CA HIS A 52 2.91 -0.36 0.08
C HIS A 52 1.78 0.18 0.98
N PHE A 53 1.37 1.44 0.80
CA PHE A 53 0.18 1.96 1.51
C PHE A 53 -1.11 1.45 0.88
N LEU A 54 -1.17 1.28 -0.45
CA LEU A 54 -2.35 0.70 -1.12
C LEU A 54 -2.62 -0.72 -0.64
N THR A 55 -1.59 -1.54 -0.53
CA THR A 55 -1.72 -2.93 -0.05
C THR A 55 -2.17 -3.03 1.42
N SER A 56 -2.03 -1.95 2.19
CA SER A 56 -2.46 -1.88 3.60
C SER A 56 -3.93 -1.44 3.77
N ILE A 57 -4.53 -0.81 2.75
CA ILE A 57 -5.91 -0.30 2.80
C ILE A 57 -6.93 -1.41 3.07
N PRO A 58 -6.91 -2.58 2.39
CA PRO A 58 -7.92 -3.62 2.62
C PRO A 58 -7.99 -4.08 4.08
N LEU A 59 -6.83 -4.32 4.70
CA LEU A 59 -6.78 -4.72 6.11
C LEU A 59 -7.30 -3.61 7.05
N ALA A 60 -6.95 -2.36 6.77
CA ALA A 60 -7.43 -1.22 7.56
C ALA A 60 -8.95 -1.04 7.43
N LEU A 61 -9.52 -1.25 6.23
CA LEU A 61 -10.98 -1.24 6.02
C LEU A 61 -11.67 -2.41 6.72
N GLN A 62 -11.08 -3.62 6.72
CA GLN A 62 -11.60 -4.77 7.46
C GLN A 62 -11.61 -4.51 8.97
N ASN A 63 -10.57 -3.88 9.51
CA ASN A 63 -10.53 -3.47 10.92
C ASN A 63 -11.62 -2.43 11.23
N LEU A 64 -11.83 -1.45 10.36
CA LEU A 64 -12.93 -0.49 10.50
C LEU A 64 -14.30 -1.19 10.41
N LYS A 65 -14.48 -2.13 9.49
CA LYS A 65 -15.71 -2.93 9.34
C LYS A 65 -16.00 -3.71 10.61
N TRP A 66 -15.01 -4.39 11.15
CA TRP A 66 -15.15 -5.09 12.42
C TRP A 66 -15.57 -4.13 13.56
N PHE A 67 -14.90 -2.97 13.65
CA PHE A 67 -15.20 -1.97 14.68
C PHE A 67 -16.64 -1.46 14.56
N VAL A 68 -17.07 -1.02 13.40
CA VAL A 68 -18.41 -0.47 13.15
C VAL A 68 -19.51 -1.49 13.48
N ASN A 69 -19.25 -2.77 13.21
CA ASN A 69 -20.23 -3.83 13.45
C ASN A 69 -20.28 -4.33 14.91
N ASN A 70 -19.19 -4.15 15.68
CA ASN A 70 -19.07 -4.77 17.00
C ASN A 70 -18.91 -3.77 18.16
N GLN A 71 -18.70 -2.49 17.87
CA GLN A 71 -18.44 -1.49 18.91
C GLN A 71 -19.41 -0.31 18.81
N SER A 72 -19.64 0.34 19.95
CA SER A 72 -20.44 1.57 20.03
C SER A 72 -19.59 2.72 20.61
N ILE A 73 -19.78 3.91 20.06
CA ILE A 73 -19.15 5.15 20.56
C ILE A 73 -20.10 5.93 21.48
N GLY A 74 -21.28 5.40 21.80
CA GLY A 74 -22.27 6.00 22.71
C GLY A 74 -22.96 7.27 22.21
N ILE A 75 -22.66 7.73 20.99
CA ILE A 75 -23.31 8.85 20.33
C ILE A 75 -23.89 8.43 18.99
N SER A 76 -25.04 9.01 18.62
CA SER A 76 -25.67 8.76 17.34
C SER A 76 -25.42 9.89 16.37
N VAL A 77 -24.71 9.61 15.26
CA VAL A 77 -24.46 10.54 14.16
C VAL A 77 -24.87 9.84 12.85
N PRO A 78 -26.18 9.89 12.48
CA PRO A 78 -26.71 9.07 11.41
C PRO A 78 -26.02 9.26 10.05
N GLU A 79 -25.72 10.49 9.66
CA GLU A 79 -25.06 10.75 8.37
C GLU A 79 -23.61 10.25 8.37
N PHE A 80 -22.92 10.37 9.48
CA PHE A 80 -21.56 9.82 9.61
C PHE A 80 -21.57 8.28 9.56
N LYS A 81 -22.58 7.65 10.16
CA LYS A 81 -22.77 6.20 10.09
C LYS A 81 -22.93 5.74 8.65
N LYS A 82 -23.73 6.44 7.84
CA LYS A 82 -23.88 6.14 6.40
C LYS A 82 -22.56 6.21 5.65
N VAL A 83 -21.75 7.22 5.94
CA VAL A 83 -20.41 7.34 5.33
C VAL A 83 -19.52 6.18 5.73
N LEU A 84 -19.52 5.77 7.01
CA LEU A 84 -18.74 4.61 7.46
C LEU A 84 -19.21 3.33 6.78
N GLU A 85 -20.52 3.12 6.66
CA GLU A 85 -21.11 1.95 5.98
C GLU A 85 -20.70 1.88 4.50
N LEU A 86 -20.64 3.03 3.81
CA LEU A 86 -20.12 3.10 2.44
C LEU A 86 -18.64 2.72 2.38
N CYS A 87 -17.82 3.27 3.28
CA CYS A 87 -16.38 2.99 3.32
C CYS A 87 -16.08 1.50 3.56
N ILE A 88 -16.89 0.80 4.35
CA ILE A 88 -16.70 -0.62 4.70
C ILE A 88 -17.47 -1.59 3.80
N SER A 89 -18.09 -1.11 2.74
CA SER A 89 -18.79 -1.96 1.77
C SER A 89 -17.81 -2.94 1.11
N ASP A 90 -18.30 -4.13 0.74
CA ASP A 90 -17.47 -5.13 0.08
C ASP A 90 -16.95 -4.61 -1.28
N GLU A 91 -17.71 -3.77 -1.97
CA GLU A 91 -17.31 -3.12 -3.19
C GLU A 91 -16.04 -2.27 -2.98
N VAL A 92 -16.04 -1.40 -1.96
CA VAL A 92 -14.87 -0.56 -1.63
C VAL A 92 -13.69 -1.39 -1.17
N ILE A 93 -13.90 -2.38 -0.30
CA ILE A 93 -12.82 -3.26 0.18
C ILE A 93 -12.18 -4.02 -1.00
N ASN A 94 -13.01 -4.59 -1.87
CA ASN A 94 -12.54 -5.36 -3.03
C ASN A 94 -11.81 -4.50 -4.06
N SER A 95 -12.19 -3.21 -4.22
CA SER A 95 -11.49 -2.30 -5.14
C SER A 95 -10.02 -2.07 -4.78
N PHE A 96 -9.65 -2.26 -3.51
CA PHE A 96 -8.27 -2.16 -3.02
C PHE A 96 -7.60 -3.52 -2.80
N THR A 97 -8.36 -4.62 -2.90
CA THR A 97 -7.80 -5.97 -2.69
C THR A 97 -7.04 -6.41 -3.94
N PRO A 98 -5.75 -6.76 -3.84
CA PRO A 98 -5.00 -7.23 -4.99
C PRO A 98 -5.67 -8.47 -5.60
N VAL A 99 -5.99 -8.40 -6.87
CA VAL A 99 -6.50 -9.55 -7.62
C VAL A 99 -5.34 -10.50 -7.89
N LYS A 100 -5.45 -11.75 -7.46
CA LYS A 100 -4.50 -12.78 -7.85
C LYS A 100 -4.81 -13.20 -9.29
N ALA A 101 -3.79 -13.11 -10.15
CA ALA A 101 -3.91 -13.59 -11.52
C ALA A 101 -4.20 -15.10 -11.53
N THR A 102 -5.16 -15.49 -12.34
CA THR A 102 -5.51 -16.89 -12.64
C THR A 102 -5.48 -17.08 -14.15
N SER A 103 -5.65 -18.31 -14.63
CA SER A 103 -5.77 -18.59 -16.07
C SER A 103 -6.94 -17.87 -16.76
N GLU A 104 -7.90 -17.37 -15.99
CA GLU A 104 -9.08 -16.63 -16.46
C GLU A 104 -8.91 -15.10 -16.35
N THR A 105 -7.77 -14.62 -15.84
CA THR A 105 -7.50 -13.20 -15.72
C THR A 105 -7.34 -12.59 -17.11
N PRO A 106 -8.11 -11.56 -17.49
CA PRO A 106 -8.09 -11.02 -18.86
C PRO A 106 -6.75 -10.38 -19.23
N LEU A 107 -6.01 -9.83 -18.29
CA LEU A 107 -4.68 -9.26 -18.52
C LEU A 107 -3.73 -9.64 -17.38
N LEU A 108 -2.63 -10.30 -17.73
CA LEU A 108 -1.52 -10.60 -16.83
C LEU A 108 -0.44 -9.51 -16.97
N VAL A 109 -0.19 -8.75 -15.91
CA VAL A 109 0.94 -7.83 -15.85
C VAL A 109 2.10 -8.49 -15.11
N THR A 110 3.20 -8.72 -15.81
CA THR A 110 4.42 -9.32 -15.24
C THR A 110 5.45 -8.23 -14.97
N ILE A 111 5.86 -8.09 -13.71
CA ILE A 111 6.85 -7.09 -13.27
C ILE A 111 8.17 -7.79 -12.99
N ASN A 112 9.24 -7.34 -13.64
CA ASN A 112 10.58 -7.90 -13.49
C ASN A 112 11.58 -6.85 -13.02
N SER A 113 12.44 -7.25 -12.08
CA SER A 113 13.67 -6.53 -11.75
C SER A 113 14.85 -7.22 -12.40
N PHE A 114 15.73 -6.49 -13.10
CA PHE A 114 16.86 -7.07 -13.79
C PHE A 114 18.15 -6.25 -13.70
N SER A 115 19.26 -6.92 -14.00
CA SER A 115 20.58 -6.33 -14.16
C SER A 115 20.91 -6.14 -15.63
N TYR A 116 21.27 -4.93 -16.04
CA TYR A 116 21.79 -4.69 -17.40
C TYR A 116 23.05 -5.50 -17.73
N LYS A 117 23.83 -5.91 -16.70
CA LYS A 117 24.99 -6.80 -16.91
C LYS A 117 24.56 -8.22 -17.33
N LYS A 118 23.33 -8.64 -17.00
CA LYS A 118 22.78 -9.96 -17.37
C LYS A 118 21.88 -9.89 -18.60
N GLY A 119 21.49 -8.70 -19.02
CA GLY A 119 20.60 -8.46 -20.15
C GLY A 119 19.15 -8.22 -19.72
N ILE A 120 18.34 -7.79 -20.68
CA ILE A 120 16.90 -7.57 -20.51
C ILE A 120 16.20 -8.93 -20.46
N PRO A 121 15.22 -9.15 -19.55
CA PRO A 121 14.43 -10.38 -19.53
C PRO A 121 13.76 -10.64 -20.88
N LYS A 122 13.72 -11.90 -21.31
CA LYS A 122 13.01 -12.29 -22.51
C LYS A 122 11.52 -12.31 -22.25
N ASP A 123 10.76 -11.89 -23.24
CA ASP A 123 9.31 -12.05 -23.24
C ASP A 123 8.97 -13.46 -23.73
N GLU A 124 8.40 -14.27 -22.83
CA GLU A 124 8.00 -15.65 -23.12
C GLU A 124 6.59 -15.72 -23.76
N SER A 125 5.87 -14.59 -23.84
CA SER A 125 4.52 -14.54 -24.42
C SER A 125 4.49 -14.61 -25.94
N GLU A 126 5.66 -14.55 -26.61
CA GLU A 126 5.84 -14.52 -28.07
C GLU A 126 5.19 -13.28 -28.75
N ASN A 127 4.51 -12.42 -28.01
CA ASN A 127 3.90 -11.20 -28.54
C ASN A 127 4.92 -10.07 -28.73
N GLY A 128 6.07 -10.17 -28.09
CA GLY A 128 7.14 -9.19 -28.06
C GLY A 128 6.69 -7.85 -27.47
N GLY A 129 7.46 -7.27 -26.58
CA GLY A 129 7.15 -5.94 -26.12
C GLY A 129 6.93 -5.83 -24.62
N GLY A 130 6.39 -4.69 -24.23
CA GLY A 130 6.31 -4.24 -22.85
C GLY A 130 7.26 -3.09 -22.58
N PHE A 131 7.35 -2.70 -21.35
CA PHE A 131 8.15 -1.56 -20.92
C PHE A 131 9.49 -2.01 -20.34
N VAL A 132 10.54 -1.25 -20.65
CA VAL A 132 11.86 -1.39 -20.04
C VAL A 132 12.26 -0.02 -19.48
N PHE A 133 12.21 0.12 -18.17
CA PHE A 133 12.57 1.35 -17.48
C PHE A 133 14.01 1.29 -16.97
N ASP A 134 14.84 2.22 -17.44
CA ASP A 134 16.24 2.31 -17.05
C ASP A 134 16.40 3.14 -15.78
N MET A 135 16.63 2.45 -14.67
CA MET A 135 16.82 3.06 -13.35
C MET A 135 18.24 3.61 -13.13
N ARG A 136 19.13 3.55 -14.14
CA ARG A 136 20.52 4.00 -13.97
C ARG A 136 20.64 5.52 -13.84
N GLY A 137 19.65 6.27 -14.31
CA GLY A 137 19.55 7.71 -14.10
C GLY A 137 19.33 8.13 -12.65
N ILE A 138 18.80 7.24 -11.80
CA ILE A 138 18.60 7.49 -10.37
C ILE A 138 19.92 7.27 -9.60
N LEU A 139 20.21 8.12 -8.62
CA LEU A 139 21.39 7.98 -7.78
C LEU A 139 21.44 6.59 -7.13
N ASN A 140 22.61 5.93 -7.25
CA ASN A 140 22.75 4.54 -6.81
C ASN A 140 23.18 4.45 -5.34
N PRO A 141 22.35 3.90 -4.43
CA PRO A 141 22.75 3.65 -3.04
C PRO A 141 24.03 2.82 -2.92
N GLY A 142 24.26 1.86 -3.80
CA GLY A 142 25.44 1.01 -3.79
C GLY A 142 26.77 1.70 -4.04
N ARG A 143 26.79 3.03 -4.25
CA ARG A 143 28.02 3.85 -4.24
C ARG A 143 28.52 4.14 -2.82
N PHE A 144 27.66 4.00 -1.83
CA PHE A 144 27.95 4.28 -0.43
C PHE A 144 28.16 2.98 0.33
N GLU A 145 29.18 2.93 1.19
CA GLU A 145 29.56 1.70 1.92
C GLU A 145 28.41 1.11 2.73
N ASP A 146 27.61 1.96 3.36
CA ASP A 146 26.49 1.58 4.23
C ASP A 146 25.41 0.77 3.49
N TYR A 147 25.28 0.94 2.17
CA TYR A 147 24.23 0.29 1.37
C TYR A 147 24.76 -0.80 0.43
N LYS A 148 26.08 -0.98 0.28
CA LYS A 148 26.66 -1.92 -0.70
C LYS A 148 26.18 -3.35 -0.55
N LYS A 149 25.98 -3.80 0.69
CA LYS A 149 25.58 -5.17 1.01
C LYS A 149 24.07 -5.34 1.11
N LEU A 150 23.32 -4.25 1.08
CA LEU A 150 21.88 -4.21 1.18
C LEU A 150 21.23 -4.32 -0.21
N SER A 151 19.91 -4.46 -0.23
CA SER A 151 19.09 -4.54 -1.45
C SER A 151 17.97 -3.51 -1.46
N GLY A 152 17.24 -3.39 -2.54
CA GLY A 152 16.03 -2.56 -2.63
C GLY A 152 14.88 -3.00 -1.71
N LEU A 153 15.01 -4.14 -1.02
CA LEU A 153 14.03 -4.58 -0.01
C LEU A 153 14.35 -4.07 1.39
N ASP A 154 15.57 -3.56 1.60
CA ASP A 154 15.99 -3.09 2.92
C ASP A 154 15.49 -1.66 3.17
N LYS A 155 14.92 -1.45 4.37
CA LYS A 155 14.30 -0.18 4.73
C LYS A 155 15.22 1.03 4.56
N SER A 156 16.49 0.91 4.93
CA SER A 156 17.46 2.02 4.81
C SER A 156 17.75 2.40 3.35
N VAL A 157 17.71 1.43 2.44
CA VAL A 157 17.82 1.65 0.99
C VAL A 157 16.56 2.33 0.47
N ASN A 158 15.39 1.90 0.95
CA ASN A 158 14.11 2.51 0.58
C ASN A 158 14.05 3.97 1.03
N ASP A 159 14.39 4.23 2.30
CA ASP A 159 14.43 5.59 2.87
C ASP A 159 15.41 6.49 2.06
N PHE A 160 16.58 5.97 1.67
CA PHE A 160 17.52 6.70 0.82
C PHE A 160 16.91 7.02 -0.55
N LEU A 161 16.35 6.03 -1.24
CA LEU A 161 15.78 6.22 -2.57
C LEU A 161 14.59 7.18 -2.56
N GLU A 162 13.75 7.15 -1.52
CA GLU A 162 12.60 8.02 -1.39
C GLU A 162 12.95 9.46 -1.01
N GLN A 163 13.96 9.66 -0.15
CA GLN A 163 14.21 10.95 0.48
C GLN A 163 15.36 11.71 -0.15
N GLN A 164 16.30 11.00 -0.80
CA GLN A 164 17.55 11.60 -1.30
C GLN A 164 17.71 11.47 -2.82
N THR A 165 16.68 10.97 -3.52
CA THR A 165 16.76 10.80 -4.97
C THR A 165 15.43 11.18 -5.65
N GLU A 166 15.45 11.27 -6.99
CA GLU A 166 14.27 11.50 -7.82
C GLU A 166 13.44 10.22 -8.05
N MET A 167 13.63 9.15 -7.26
CA MET A 167 12.91 7.90 -7.39
C MET A 167 11.38 8.07 -7.31
N PRO A 168 10.83 8.85 -6.37
CA PRO A 168 9.38 9.06 -6.29
C PRO A 168 8.81 9.73 -7.53
N VAL A 169 9.51 10.73 -8.07
CA VAL A 169 9.10 11.46 -9.29
C VAL A 169 9.14 10.52 -10.49
N PHE A 170 10.21 9.72 -10.60
CA PHE A 170 10.37 8.74 -11.68
C PHE A 170 9.24 7.71 -11.65
N LEU A 171 8.95 7.09 -10.49
CA LEU A 171 7.90 6.09 -10.37
C LEU A 171 6.50 6.67 -10.63
N ASN A 172 6.22 7.90 -10.22
CA ASN A 172 4.96 8.55 -10.55
C ASN A 172 4.75 8.71 -12.06
N ALA A 173 5.81 9.03 -12.81
CA ALA A 173 5.75 9.08 -14.27
C ALA A 173 5.53 7.69 -14.87
N VAL A 174 6.22 6.66 -14.35
CA VAL A 174 6.06 5.26 -14.76
C VAL A 174 4.63 4.79 -14.54
N TYR A 175 4.05 5.03 -13.36
CA TYR A 175 2.67 4.65 -13.07
C TYR A 175 1.69 5.29 -14.06
N SER A 176 1.88 6.56 -14.41
CA SER A 176 1.01 7.25 -15.38
C SER A 176 1.08 6.60 -16.77
N ILE A 177 2.25 6.17 -17.21
CA ILE A 177 2.44 5.47 -18.48
C ILE A 177 1.79 4.08 -18.45
N ILE A 178 2.02 3.32 -17.36
CA ILE A 178 1.49 1.96 -17.21
C ILE A 178 -0.03 1.97 -17.10
N ASP A 179 -0.63 2.91 -16.36
CA ASP A 179 -2.08 3.06 -16.24
C ASP A 179 -2.76 3.22 -17.61
N ILE A 180 -2.16 4.02 -18.51
CA ILE A 180 -2.64 4.19 -19.89
C ILE A 180 -2.56 2.85 -20.64
N ALA A 181 -1.42 2.18 -20.56
CA ALA A 181 -1.21 0.92 -21.27
C ALA A 181 -2.15 -0.19 -20.78
N VAL A 182 -2.30 -0.35 -19.46
CA VAL A 182 -3.21 -1.33 -18.86
C VAL A 182 -4.64 -1.08 -19.32
N SER A 183 -5.10 0.19 -19.27
CA SER A 183 -6.45 0.55 -19.70
C SER A 183 -6.71 0.22 -21.17
N GLU A 184 -5.73 0.50 -22.06
CA GLU A 184 -5.87 0.20 -23.49
C GLU A 184 -5.73 -1.29 -23.78
N TYR A 185 -4.89 -2.03 -23.05
CA TYR A 185 -4.73 -3.47 -23.20
C TYR A 185 -6.00 -4.23 -22.80
N ILE A 186 -6.63 -3.82 -21.70
CA ILE A 186 -7.93 -4.39 -21.27
C ILE A 186 -9.01 -4.14 -22.33
N LYS A 187 -9.11 -2.92 -22.87
CA LYS A 187 -10.11 -2.58 -23.91
C LYS A 187 -9.92 -3.38 -25.21
N ARG A 188 -8.70 -3.84 -25.47
CA ARG A 188 -8.31 -4.54 -26.68
C ARG A 188 -8.12 -6.04 -26.47
N ASP A 189 -8.53 -6.57 -25.33
CA ASP A 189 -8.42 -7.98 -24.94
C ASP A 189 -7.00 -8.56 -25.04
N PHE A 190 -5.97 -7.76 -24.72
CA PHE A 190 -4.60 -8.26 -24.66
C PHE A 190 -4.39 -9.07 -23.38
N ALA A 191 -3.70 -10.21 -23.53
CA ALA A 191 -3.55 -11.18 -22.45
C ALA A 191 -2.33 -10.90 -21.54
N SER A 192 -1.30 -10.18 -22.02
CA SER A 192 -0.07 -9.98 -21.25
C SER A 192 0.55 -8.61 -21.46
N LEU A 193 1.15 -8.08 -20.39
CA LEU A 193 1.98 -6.88 -20.40
C LEU A 193 3.20 -7.09 -19.52
N HIS A 194 4.39 -6.87 -20.05
CA HIS A 194 5.63 -6.94 -19.31
C HIS A 194 6.12 -5.55 -18.93
N VAL A 195 6.52 -5.39 -17.65
CA VAL A 195 7.10 -4.17 -17.10
C VAL A 195 8.44 -4.53 -16.46
N ASN A 196 9.52 -4.05 -17.04
CA ASN A 196 10.86 -4.44 -16.64
C ASN A 196 11.62 -3.24 -16.08
N PHE A 197 12.07 -3.33 -14.83
CA PHE A 197 12.91 -2.32 -14.18
C PHE A 197 14.36 -2.78 -14.17
N GLY A 198 15.24 -2.01 -14.83
CA GLY A 198 16.64 -2.36 -14.97
C GLY A 198 17.58 -1.40 -14.26
N CYS A 199 18.54 -1.92 -13.50
CA CYS A 199 19.67 -1.13 -13.03
C CYS A 199 20.99 -1.86 -13.28
N THR A 200 22.13 -1.24 -13.01
CA THR A 200 23.45 -1.82 -13.34
C THR A 200 23.64 -3.21 -12.74
N GLY A 201 23.36 -3.37 -11.46
CA GLY A 201 23.56 -4.63 -10.72
C GLY A 201 22.31 -5.46 -10.46
N GLY A 202 21.11 -4.91 -10.67
CA GLY A 202 19.86 -5.61 -10.32
C GLY A 202 19.67 -5.81 -8.81
N GLN A 203 20.19 -4.92 -7.97
CA GLN A 203 20.22 -5.13 -6.52
C GLN A 203 19.45 -4.06 -5.71
N HIS A 204 19.57 -2.80 -6.06
CA HIS A 204 18.99 -1.70 -5.28
C HIS A 204 17.79 -1.07 -6.01
N ARG A 205 18.05 -0.20 -6.99
CA ARG A 205 17.05 0.66 -7.65
C ARG A 205 15.93 -0.14 -8.35
N SER A 206 16.30 -1.16 -9.10
CA SER A 206 15.32 -1.98 -9.82
C SER A 206 14.57 -2.97 -8.93
N VAL A 207 15.10 -3.28 -7.75
CA VAL A 207 14.44 -4.14 -6.76
C VAL A 207 13.45 -3.33 -5.91
N TYR A 208 13.77 -2.05 -5.68
CA TYR A 208 12.87 -1.12 -5.00
C TYR A 208 11.66 -0.73 -5.87
N ALA A 209 11.89 -0.51 -7.17
CA ALA A 209 10.87 -0.08 -8.11
C ALA A 209 9.77 -1.13 -8.33
#